data_1b44d654bbc331fec62b658b8decf93f
#
_entry.id   1b44d654bbc331fec62b658b8decf93f
#
_cell.length_a   1.000
_cell.length_b   1.000
_cell.length_c   1.000
_cell.angle_alpha   90.00
_cell.angle_beta   90.00
_cell.angle_gamma   90.00
#
_symmetry.space_group_name_H-M   'P 1'
#
loop_
_entity.id
_entity.type
_entity.pdbx_description
1 polymer ?
#
loop_
_entity_poly.entity_id
_entity_poly.type
_entity_poly.pdbx_seq_one_letter_code
_entity_poly.pdbx_strand_id
1 'polypeptide(L)'
;MKNKLLLIILDGVPHRNFRRLFGNLEGWVDSGDARVWTQRAVLPSISASCYASIHTGVAPSEHGCTGNGNVFRLKHKDVFAQVRAAGGVTGAVTHSFWSEFFNRHPFDYVRDIEYDEPESDTINHGRFHTMTGYGLINQMTPSDVDLFGTLTNLAARFGLNYGILHTCTLDSMGHRFFHDCQEMDHACAVMDEMLAPFIPKWRAMGYEVIVTADHGQDERGHHGGRGASQQETALYYFGDAEGPSEDTVIDQLQLAPTILKRLGAPVADTMKAKSFLK
;
A
#
# COMPACT_ATOMS: atom_id res chain seq x y z
N MET A 1 -16.70 -13.86 -5.16
CA MET A 1 -16.56 -13.32 -3.77
C MET A 1 -17.52 -12.16 -3.58
N LYS A 2 -18.03 -11.92 -2.33
CA LYS A 2 -18.91 -10.76 -2.05
C LYS A 2 -18.15 -9.57 -1.47
N ASN A 3 -17.17 -9.83 -0.64
CA ASN A 3 -16.41 -8.80 0.08
C ASN A 3 -15.43 -8.08 -0.86
N LYS A 4 -15.21 -6.82 -0.56
CA LYS A 4 -14.35 -5.93 -1.35
C LYS A 4 -13.43 -5.12 -0.44
N LEU A 5 -12.16 -5.01 -0.80
CA LEU A 5 -11.18 -4.24 -0.04
C LEU A 5 -10.21 -3.51 -0.96
N LEU A 6 -9.92 -2.26 -0.65
CA LEU A 6 -8.86 -1.47 -1.27
C LEU A 6 -7.73 -1.23 -0.25
N LEU A 7 -6.50 -1.49 -0.67
CA LEU A 7 -5.28 -1.12 0.05
C LEU A 7 -4.64 0.08 -0.63
N ILE A 8 -4.48 1.17 0.09
CA ILE A 8 -3.87 2.41 -0.38
C ILE A 8 -2.54 2.60 0.34
N ILE A 9 -1.46 2.61 -0.39
CA ILE A 9 -0.10 2.81 0.14
C ILE A 9 0.43 4.17 -0.33
N LEU A 10 0.69 5.04 0.61
CA LEU A 10 1.34 6.34 0.42
C LEU A 10 2.80 6.17 0.83
N ASP A 11 3.69 5.98 -0.16
CA ASP A 11 5.10 5.62 0.09
C ASP A 11 5.83 6.62 0.99
N GLY A 12 6.61 6.09 1.93
CA GLY A 12 7.60 6.87 2.67
C GLY A 12 7.05 7.77 3.77
N VAL A 13 5.81 7.63 4.24
CA VAL A 13 5.17 8.54 5.20
C VAL A 13 5.35 8.07 6.65
N PRO A 14 6.11 8.80 7.49
CA PRO A 14 6.24 8.48 8.91
C PRO A 14 4.92 8.65 9.66
N HIS A 15 4.73 7.87 10.73
CA HIS A 15 3.57 7.95 11.61
C HIS A 15 3.26 9.39 12.07
N ARG A 16 4.29 10.15 12.50
CA ARG A 16 4.12 11.54 12.96
C ARG A 16 3.52 12.47 11.90
N ASN A 17 3.90 12.27 10.61
CA ASN A 17 3.41 13.11 9.51
C ASN A 17 1.94 12.80 9.20
N PHE A 18 1.57 11.52 9.19
CA PHE A 18 0.18 11.13 9.08
C PHE A 18 -0.68 11.80 10.17
N ARG A 19 -0.32 11.57 11.46
CA ARG A 19 -1.10 12.04 12.61
C ARG A 19 -1.18 13.57 12.75
N ARG A 20 -0.22 14.29 12.18
CA ARG A 20 -0.16 15.75 12.26
C ARG A 20 -0.78 16.45 11.05
N LEU A 21 -0.71 15.86 9.87
CA LEU A 21 -0.91 16.58 8.60
C LEU A 21 -2.07 16.06 7.76
N PHE A 22 -2.56 14.86 8.02
CA PHE A 22 -3.70 14.28 7.30
C PHE A 22 -5.01 14.58 8.04
N GLY A 23 -5.42 15.84 7.98
CA GLY A 23 -6.56 16.35 8.76
C GLY A 23 -7.90 15.68 8.42
N ASN A 24 -8.12 15.28 7.17
CA ASN A 24 -9.33 14.57 6.78
C ASN A 24 -9.34 13.14 7.35
N LEU A 25 -8.19 12.42 7.29
CA LEU A 25 -8.09 11.08 7.86
C LEU A 25 -8.29 11.11 9.39
N GLU A 26 -7.66 12.07 10.08
CA GLU A 26 -7.84 12.26 11.52
C GLU A 26 -9.28 12.66 11.87
N GLY A 27 -9.91 13.51 11.08
CA GLY A 27 -11.31 13.87 11.28
C GLY A 27 -12.27 12.67 11.22
N TRP A 28 -12.00 11.67 10.37
CA TRP A 28 -12.78 10.44 10.37
C TRP A 28 -12.48 9.53 11.55
N VAL A 29 -11.27 9.56 12.10
CA VAL A 29 -10.96 8.88 13.35
C VAL A 29 -11.73 9.52 14.51
N ASP A 30 -11.72 10.86 14.59
CA ASP A 30 -12.42 11.63 15.63
C ASP A 30 -13.94 11.42 15.57
N SER A 31 -14.52 11.28 14.37
CA SER A 31 -15.95 10.98 14.20
C SER A 31 -16.32 9.52 14.43
N GLY A 32 -15.35 8.61 14.53
CA GLY A 32 -15.56 7.17 14.65
C GLY A 32 -15.84 6.44 13.33
N ASP A 33 -15.71 7.13 12.18
CA ASP A 33 -15.87 6.54 10.85
C ASP A 33 -14.64 5.75 10.39
N ALA A 34 -13.50 6.00 11.02
CA ALA A 34 -12.24 5.28 10.82
C ALA A 34 -11.60 4.88 12.15
N ARG A 35 -10.68 3.93 12.07
CA ARG A 35 -9.76 3.57 13.17
C ARG A 35 -8.34 3.74 12.70
N VAL A 36 -7.44 4.00 13.63
CA VAL A 36 -6.02 4.18 13.34
C VAL A 36 -5.15 3.43 14.32
N TRP A 37 -4.06 2.86 13.83
CA TRP A 37 -3.01 2.20 14.61
C TRP A 37 -1.64 2.63 14.11
N THR A 38 -0.63 2.47 14.96
CA THR A 38 0.76 2.47 14.50
C THR A 38 1.02 1.15 13.79
N GLN A 39 1.50 1.20 12.54
CA GLN A 39 2.05 0.05 11.83
C GLN A 39 3.58 0.09 11.92
N ARG A 40 4.19 -1.06 12.13
CA ARG A 40 5.66 -1.20 12.10
C ARG A 40 6.09 -1.98 10.87
N ALA A 41 6.88 -1.31 10.01
CA ALA A 41 7.46 -1.89 8.81
C ALA A 41 8.51 -2.96 9.14
N VAL A 42 8.70 -3.90 8.20
CA VAL A 42 9.77 -4.89 8.25
C VAL A 42 11.16 -4.24 8.13
N LEU A 43 12.21 -5.00 8.37
CA LEU A 43 13.59 -4.58 8.16
C LEU A 43 14.26 -5.41 7.06
N PRO A 44 14.98 -4.77 6.14
CA PRO A 44 15.16 -3.31 6.03
C PRO A 44 13.86 -2.61 5.62
N SER A 45 13.58 -1.43 6.19
CA SER A 45 12.41 -0.62 5.87
C SER A 45 12.63 0.14 4.54
N ILE A 46 12.68 -0.62 3.46
CA ILE A 46 12.93 -0.17 2.08
C ILE A 46 11.76 -0.64 1.22
N SER A 47 11.31 0.20 0.32
CA SER A 47 10.09 0.01 -0.49
C SER A 47 9.95 -1.41 -1.04
N ALA A 48 10.91 -1.93 -1.82
CA ALA A 48 10.80 -3.28 -2.39
C ALA A 48 10.67 -4.38 -1.34
N SER A 49 11.41 -4.29 -0.23
CA SER A 49 11.33 -5.24 0.89
C SER A 49 9.96 -5.20 1.55
N CYS A 50 9.45 -3.98 1.77
CA CYS A 50 8.14 -3.76 2.38
C CYS A 50 7.00 -4.22 1.47
N TYR A 51 7.02 -3.90 0.17
CA TYR A 51 6.00 -4.36 -0.79
C TYR A 51 5.89 -5.88 -0.82
N ALA A 52 7.04 -6.56 -0.90
CA ALA A 52 7.10 -8.01 -0.86
C ALA A 52 6.47 -8.57 0.44
N SER A 53 6.81 -7.98 1.58
CA SER A 53 6.30 -8.40 2.90
C SER A 53 4.82 -8.09 3.10
N ILE A 54 4.35 -6.89 2.73
CA ILE A 54 2.94 -6.47 2.83
C ILE A 54 2.03 -7.48 2.13
N HIS A 55 2.47 -7.98 0.99
CA HIS A 55 1.61 -8.80 0.13
C HIS A 55 1.78 -10.31 0.30
N THR A 56 2.96 -10.75 0.74
CA THR A 56 3.21 -12.18 1.03
C THR A 56 3.00 -12.55 2.49
N GLY A 57 2.99 -11.58 3.42
CA GLY A 57 2.99 -11.85 4.87
C GLY A 57 4.26 -12.57 5.34
N VAL A 58 5.36 -12.46 4.60
CA VAL A 58 6.64 -13.15 4.84
C VAL A 58 7.75 -12.12 5.05
N ALA A 59 8.69 -12.40 5.94
CA ALA A 59 9.78 -11.48 6.27
C ALA A 59 10.84 -11.40 5.14
N PRO A 60 11.57 -10.27 5.01
CA PRO A 60 12.62 -10.09 4.02
C PRO A 60 13.71 -11.17 4.05
N SER A 61 14.04 -11.69 5.23
CA SER A 61 15.00 -12.79 5.40
C SER A 61 14.52 -14.12 4.78
N GLU A 62 13.22 -14.28 4.58
CA GLU A 62 12.62 -15.49 4.02
C GLU A 62 12.30 -15.34 2.53
N HIS A 63 11.72 -14.20 2.10
CA HIS A 63 11.42 -13.98 0.68
C HIS A 63 12.62 -13.49 -0.13
N GLY A 64 13.71 -13.04 0.50
CA GLY A 64 14.99 -12.73 -0.12
C GLY A 64 15.09 -11.33 -0.77
N CYS A 65 14.02 -10.54 -0.84
CA CYS A 65 14.08 -9.17 -1.32
C CYS A 65 14.47 -8.23 -0.16
N THR A 66 15.66 -7.64 -0.24
CA THR A 66 16.23 -6.81 0.82
C THR A 66 16.55 -5.38 0.37
N GLY A 67 16.08 -4.96 -0.80
CA GLY A 67 16.29 -3.60 -1.31
C GLY A 67 15.83 -3.41 -2.73
N ASN A 68 15.77 -2.15 -3.16
CA ASN A 68 15.22 -1.74 -4.46
C ASN A 68 16.05 -2.24 -5.68
N GLY A 69 17.31 -2.61 -5.46
CA GLY A 69 18.17 -3.18 -6.53
C GLY A 69 17.99 -4.68 -6.73
N ASN A 70 17.12 -5.35 -5.98
CA ASN A 70 16.93 -6.80 -6.02
C ASN A 70 15.44 -7.15 -6.12
N VAL A 71 14.80 -6.71 -7.20
CA VAL A 71 13.40 -7.02 -7.53
C VAL A 71 13.37 -8.23 -8.44
N PHE A 72 12.51 -9.19 -8.15
CA PHE A 72 12.35 -10.44 -8.91
C PHE A 72 10.96 -11.05 -8.67
N ARG A 73 10.51 -11.94 -9.54
CA ARG A 73 9.24 -12.65 -9.34
C ARG A 73 9.28 -13.49 -8.07
N LEU A 74 8.44 -13.14 -7.10
CA LEU A 74 8.35 -13.86 -5.83
C LEU A 74 7.69 -15.25 -6.03
N LYS A 75 8.17 -16.24 -5.27
CA LYS A 75 7.64 -17.60 -5.29
C LYS A 75 6.60 -17.86 -4.21
N HIS A 76 6.53 -16.99 -3.21
CA HIS A 76 5.56 -17.10 -2.12
C HIS A 76 4.17 -16.78 -2.64
N LYS A 77 3.17 -17.48 -2.11
CA LYS A 77 1.78 -17.10 -2.34
C LYS A 77 1.53 -15.73 -1.76
N ASP A 78 0.81 -14.92 -2.47
CA ASP A 78 0.53 -13.54 -2.14
C ASP A 78 -0.98 -13.27 -2.12
N VAL A 79 -1.37 -12.05 -1.74
CA VAL A 79 -2.77 -11.67 -1.63
C VAL A 79 -3.50 -11.81 -2.97
N PHE A 80 -2.89 -11.40 -4.09
CA PHE A 80 -3.54 -11.54 -5.41
C PHE A 80 -3.84 -13.00 -5.72
N ALA A 81 -2.83 -13.88 -5.63
CA ALA A 81 -2.99 -15.30 -5.92
C ALA A 81 -4.06 -15.97 -5.04
N GLN A 82 -4.12 -15.62 -3.75
CA GLN A 82 -5.11 -16.18 -2.83
C GLN A 82 -6.54 -15.67 -3.12
N VAL A 83 -6.69 -14.40 -3.48
CA VAL A 83 -7.97 -13.83 -3.92
C VAL A 83 -8.44 -14.48 -5.22
N ARG A 84 -7.54 -14.67 -6.18
CA ARG A 84 -7.84 -15.38 -7.43
C ARG A 84 -8.24 -16.83 -7.22
N ALA A 85 -7.52 -17.53 -6.35
CA ALA A 85 -7.87 -18.92 -5.98
C ALA A 85 -9.27 -19.03 -5.34
N ALA A 86 -9.74 -17.97 -4.70
CA ALA A 86 -11.10 -17.87 -4.15
C ALA A 86 -12.15 -17.36 -5.18
N GLY A 87 -11.79 -17.19 -6.44
CA GLY A 87 -12.67 -16.71 -7.51
C GLY A 87 -12.93 -15.20 -7.47
N GLY A 88 -12.07 -14.42 -6.82
CA GLY A 88 -12.15 -12.95 -6.79
C GLY A 88 -11.48 -12.29 -7.98
N VAL A 89 -11.79 -11.03 -8.23
CA VAL A 89 -11.17 -10.17 -9.25
C VAL A 89 -10.20 -9.22 -8.56
N THR A 90 -8.98 -9.09 -9.11
CA THR A 90 -7.90 -8.30 -8.53
C THR A 90 -7.50 -7.15 -9.44
N GLY A 91 -7.08 -6.04 -8.84
CA GLY A 91 -6.59 -4.87 -9.57
C GLY A 91 -5.39 -4.21 -8.88
N ALA A 92 -4.54 -3.57 -9.66
CA ALA A 92 -3.38 -2.85 -9.16
C ALA A 92 -3.18 -1.54 -9.93
N VAL A 93 -2.97 -0.44 -9.21
CA VAL A 93 -2.51 0.85 -9.75
C VAL A 93 -1.27 1.23 -8.94
N THR A 94 -0.08 0.87 -9.44
CA THR A 94 1.11 0.83 -8.60
C THR A 94 2.39 1.11 -9.38
N HIS A 95 3.49 1.35 -8.66
CA HIS A 95 4.83 1.29 -9.24
C HIS A 95 5.11 -0.08 -9.85
N SER A 96 5.91 -0.13 -10.92
CA SER A 96 6.23 -1.34 -11.69
C SER A 96 6.80 -2.50 -10.86
N PHE A 97 7.43 -2.23 -9.71
CA PHE A 97 7.92 -3.28 -8.80
C PHE A 97 6.84 -4.26 -8.38
N TRP A 98 5.60 -3.80 -8.22
CA TRP A 98 4.47 -4.67 -7.89
C TRP A 98 4.15 -5.65 -9.03
N SER A 99 4.25 -5.21 -10.30
CA SER A 99 4.16 -6.12 -11.43
C SER A 99 5.29 -7.15 -11.43
N GLU A 100 6.51 -6.70 -11.18
CA GLU A 100 7.67 -7.60 -11.15
C GLU A 100 7.61 -8.65 -10.05
N PHE A 101 7.13 -8.28 -8.86
CA PHE A 101 6.95 -9.21 -7.76
C PHE A 101 5.83 -10.22 -7.99
N PHE A 102 4.67 -9.76 -8.50
CA PHE A 102 3.42 -10.52 -8.42
C PHE A 102 2.81 -10.87 -9.77
N ASN A 103 3.35 -10.35 -10.88
CA ASN A 103 2.88 -10.63 -12.23
C ASN A 103 4.01 -11.12 -13.13
N ARG A 104 4.74 -10.22 -13.76
CA ARG A 104 5.79 -10.53 -14.75
C ARG A 104 7.11 -9.83 -14.42
N HIS A 105 8.19 -10.57 -14.50
CA HIS A 105 9.57 -10.07 -14.34
C HIS A 105 10.43 -10.54 -15.53
N PRO A 106 11.30 -9.69 -16.12
CA PRO A 106 11.41 -8.25 -15.89
C PRO A 106 10.20 -7.47 -16.45
N PHE A 107 9.99 -6.24 -15.94
CA PHE A 107 8.94 -5.34 -16.42
C PHE A 107 9.24 -4.89 -17.85
N ASP A 108 8.26 -5.00 -18.73
CA ASP A 108 8.30 -4.51 -20.10
C ASP A 108 7.34 -3.34 -20.27
N TYR A 109 7.86 -2.18 -20.61
CA TYR A 109 7.10 -0.93 -20.71
C TYR A 109 6.01 -0.92 -21.78
N VAL A 110 6.10 -1.77 -22.78
CA VAL A 110 5.07 -1.88 -23.83
C VAL A 110 4.02 -2.89 -23.46
N ARG A 111 4.44 -4.02 -22.91
CA ARG A 111 3.56 -5.15 -22.58
C ARG A 111 2.82 -4.97 -21.27
N ASP A 112 3.49 -4.41 -20.24
CA ASP A 112 3.05 -4.53 -18.85
C ASP A 112 2.48 -3.23 -18.26
N ILE A 113 2.66 -2.06 -18.91
CA ILE A 113 2.22 -0.76 -18.37
C ILE A 113 0.69 -0.71 -18.18
N GLU A 114 -0.06 -1.29 -19.11
CA GLU A 114 -1.48 -1.60 -18.99
C GLU A 114 -1.68 -3.09 -19.17
N TYR A 115 -2.34 -3.73 -18.22
CA TYR A 115 -2.48 -5.17 -18.17
C TYR A 115 -3.94 -5.53 -17.85
N ASP A 116 -4.61 -6.23 -18.78
CA ASP A 116 -5.97 -6.71 -18.60
C ASP A 116 -6.05 -8.18 -19.05
N GLU A 117 -5.90 -9.09 -18.09
CA GLU A 117 -5.93 -10.54 -18.29
C GLU A 117 -6.89 -11.19 -17.27
N PRO A 118 -8.17 -11.30 -17.61
CA PRO A 118 -9.18 -11.85 -16.70
C PRO A 118 -8.85 -13.25 -16.17
N GLU A 119 -8.11 -14.03 -16.94
CA GLU A 119 -7.71 -15.40 -16.57
C GLU A 119 -6.39 -15.48 -15.79
N SER A 120 -5.74 -14.33 -15.53
CA SER A 120 -4.53 -14.32 -14.71
C SER A 120 -4.80 -14.92 -13.33
N ASP A 121 -3.84 -15.68 -12.82
CA ASP A 121 -3.88 -16.29 -11.50
C ASP A 121 -3.40 -15.36 -10.37
N THR A 122 -3.01 -14.13 -10.71
CA THR A 122 -2.57 -13.08 -9.77
C THR A 122 -3.32 -11.77 -10.01
N ILE A 123 -2.77 -10.85 -10.83
CA ILE A 123 -3.35 -9.55 -11.14
C ILE A 123 -4.21 -9.68 -12.41
N ASN A 124 -5.50 -9.35 -12.33
CA ASN A 124 -6.36 -9.33 -13.52
C ASN A 124 -6.26 -8.02 -14.28
N HIS A 125 -6.24 -6.90 -13.56
CA HIS A 125 -6.26 -5.57 -14.13
C HIS A 125 -5.16 -4.71 -13.50
N GLY A 126 -4.15 -4.34 -14.27
CA GLY A 126 -3.01 -3.55 -13.80
C GLY A 126 -2.84 -2.25 -14.59
N ARG A 127 -2.47 -1.19 -13.89
CA ARG A 127 -1.97 0.07 -14.45
C ARG A 127 -0.71 0.41 -13.68
N PHE A 128 0.41 0.23 -14.34
CA PHE A 128 1.71 0.34 -13.70
C PHE A 128 2.41 1.61 -14.14
N HIS A 129 3.09 2.24 -13.22
CA HIS A 129 3.88 3.43 -13.49
C HIS A 129 5.33 3.25 -13.04
N THR A 130 6.18 4.09 -13.55
CA THR A 130 7.57 4.23 -13.13
C THR A 130 7.86 5.68 -12.78
N MET A 131 8.96 5.91 -12.12
CA MET A 131 9.45 7.25 -11.82
C MET A 131 10.61 7.59 -12.77
N THR A 132 10.79 8.87 -13.05
CA THR A 132 11.93 9.39 -13.83
C THR A 132 12.70 10.40 -12.99
N GLY A 133 13.96 10.68 -13.38
CA GLY A 133 14.81 11.65 -12.69
C GLY A 133 16.25 11.18 -12.55
N TYR A 134 17.10 12.08 -12.06
CA TYR A 134 18.55 11.82 -11.87
C TYR A 134 18.83 11.56 -10.38
N GLY A 135 18.40 10.42 -9.86
CA GLY A 135 18.57 10.07 -8.45
C GLY A 135 17.41 10.54 -7.58
N LEU A 136 17.51 10.31 -6.28
CA LEU A 136 16.40 10.45 -5.32
C LEU A 136 15.86 11.88 -5.19
N ILE A 137 16.72 12.88 -5.31
CA ILE A 137 16.34 14.29 -5.04
C ILE A 137 15.58 14.99 -6.17
N ASN A 138 15.46 14.38 -7.33
CA ASN A 138 14.77 14.99 -8.49
C ASN A 138 13.87 13.99 -9.22
N GLN A 139 13.37 13.01 -8.51
CA GLN A 139 12.37 12.09 -9.03
C GLN A 139 11.08 12.82 -9.39
N MET A 140 10.50 12.43 -10.52
CA MET A 140 9.16 12.85 -10.93
C MET A 140 8.25 11.65 -10.90
N THR A 141 7.11 11.82 -10.24
CA THR A 141 6.07 10.80 -10.06
C THR A 141 4.85 11.12 -10.91
N PRO A 142 4.00 10.14 -11.20
CA PRO A 142 2.68 10.42 -11.76
C PRO A 142 1.85 11.30 -10.84
N SER A 143 0.80 11.92 -11.38
CA SER A 143 -0.19 12.65 -10.59
C SER A 143 -0.96 11.69 -9.68
N ASP A 144 -0.92 11.91 -8.37
CA ASP A 144 -1.57 11.02 -7.39
C ASP A 144 -3.09 10.99 -7.56
N VAL A 145 -3.72 12.14 -7.88
CA VAL A 145 -5.16 12.19 -8.13
C VAL A 145 -5.57 11.37 -9.36
N ASP A 146 -4.70 11.29 -10.38
CA ASP A 146 -4.93 10.43 -11.55
C ASP A 146 -4.83 8.95 -11.18
N LEU A 147 -3.93 8.59 -10.25
CA LEU A 147 -3.83 7.22 -9.74
C LEU A 147 -5.09 6.84 -8.94
N PHE A 148 -5.60 7.74 -8.06
CA PHE A 148 -6.87 7.53 -7.34
C PHE A 148 -8.05 7.36 -8.30
N GLY A 149 -8.13 8.22 -9.31
CA GLY A 149 -9.15 8.15 -10.38
C GLY A 149 -9.06 6.84 -11.15
N THR A 150 -7.85 6.41 -11.50
CA THR A 150 -7.59 5.16 -12.23
C THR A 150 -8.03 3.93 -11.43
N LEU A 151 -7.67 3.84 -10.13
CA LEU A 151 -8.13 2.75 -9.27
C LEU A 151 -9.66 2.74 -9.17
N THR A 152 -10.28 3.91 -9.02
CA THR A 152 -11.73 4.04 -8.96
C THR A 152 -12.39 3.53 -10.24
N ASN A 153 -11.82 3.86 -11.39
CA ASN A 153 -12.33 3.40 -12.69
C ASN A 153 -12.17 1.88 -12.86
N LEU A 154 -11.03 1.31 -12.48
CA LEU A 154 -10.85 -0.15 -12.48
C LEU A 154 -11.86 -0.84 -11.55
N ALA A 155 -12.04 -0.32 -10.34
CA ALA A 155 -12.99 -0.85 -9.37
C ALA A 155 -14.44 -0.80 -9.87
N ALA A 156 -14.84 0.30 -10.51
CA ALA A 156 -16.18 0.46 -11.08
C ALA A 156 -16.40 -0.41 -12.31
N ARG A 157 -15.41 -0.48 -13.20
CA ARG A 157 -15.52 -1.17 -14.49
C ARG A 157 -15.46 -2.69 -14.34
N PHE A 158 -14.59 -3.20 -13.47
CA PHE A 158 -14.32 -4.63 -13.39
C PHE A 158 -14.86 -5.28 -12.10
N GLY A 159 -15.38 -4.49 -11.16
CA GLY A 159 -15.94 -5.02 -9.92
C GLY A 159 -14.91 -5.71 -9.04
N LEU A 160 -13.75 -5.09 -8.87
CA LEU A 160 -12.64 -5.67 -8.10
C LEU A 160 -13.12 -6.16 -6.73
N ASN A 161 -12.66 -7.34 -6.31
CA ASN A 161 -12.75 -7.78 -4.92
C ASN A 161 -11.57 -7.24 -4.10
N TYR A 162 -10.39 -7.23 -4.68
CA TYR A 162 -9.20 -6.64 -4.11
C TYR A 162 -8.54 -5.67 -5.07
N GLY A 163 -8.30 -4.46 -4.62
CA GLY A 163 -7.53 -3.45 -5.35
C GLY A 163 -6.42 -2.88 -4.50
N ILE A 164 -5.27 -2.65 -5.10
CA ILE A 164 -4.17 -1.93 -4.46
C ILE A 164 -3.82 -0.69 -5.26
N LEU A 165 -3.56 0.40 -4.53
CA LEU A 165 -2.98 1.62 -5.06
C LEU A 165 -1.69 1.94 -4.32
N HIS A 166 -0.68 2.37 -5.05
CA HIS A 166 0.59 2.79 -4.49
C HIS A 166 1.04 4.07 -5.17
N THR A 167 1.32 5.11 -4.37
CA THR A 167 1.87 6.40 -4.80
C THR A 167 3.31 6.54 -4.33
N CYS A 168 4.13 7.33 -5.04
CA CYS A 168 5.54 7.54 -4.70
C CYS A 168 5.87 9.02 -4.37
N THR A 169 4.90 9.92 -4.44
CA THR A 169 5.15 11.36 -4.35
C THR A 169 5.73 11.78 -3.01
N LEU A 170 5.18 11.25 -1.89
CA LEU A 170 5.63 11.67 -0.56
C LEU A 170 7.02 11.14 -0.21
N ASP A 171 7.37 9.91 -0.65
CA ASP A 171 8.74 9.41 -0.54
C ASP A 171 9.73 10.29 -1.31
N SER A 172 9.41 10.63 -2.56
CA SER A 172 10.23 11.52 -3.41
C SER A 172 10.38 12.91 -2.82
N MET A 173 9.31 13.46 -2.24
CA MET A 173 9.33 14.76 -1.54
C MET A 173 10.21 14.70 -0.28
N GLY A 174 10.10 13.63 0.51
CA GLY A 174 10.93 13.41 1.69
C GLY A 174 12.42 13.31 1.35
N HIS A 175 12.79 12.58 0.29
CA HIS A 175 14.18 12.54 -0.20
C HIS A 175 14.70 13.90 -0.64
N ARG A 176 13.84 14.73 -1.23
CA ARG A 176 14.22 16.01 -1.79
C ARG A 176 14.30 17.13 -0.76
N PHE A 177 13.31 17.21 0.13
CA PHE A 177 13.11 18.36 1.02
C PHE A 177 13.26 18.02 2.50
N PHE A 178 13.43 16.73 2.84
CA PHE A 178 13.44 16.20 4.20
C PHE A 178 12.05 16.28 4.86
N HIS A 179 11.91 15.70 6.08
CA HIS A 179 10.61 15.60 6.73
C HIS A 179 10.27 16.74 7.71
N ASP A 180 11.17 17.65 7.95
CA ASP A 180 10.98 18.72 8.92
C ASP A 180 11.04 20.09 8.22
N CYS A 181 10.17 20.25 7.22
CA CYS A 181 10.12 21.46 6.39
C CYS A 181 8.70 21.74 5.90
N GLN A 182 8.48 22.98 5.51
CA GLN A 182 7.17 23.45 5.03
C GLN A 182 6.72 22.77 3.74
N GLU A 183 7.65 22.42 2.86
CA GLU A 183 7.37 21.75 1.59
C GLU A 183 6.78 20.35 1.83
N MET A 184 7.33 19.60 2.79
CA MET A 184 6.83 18.28 3.14
C MET A 184 5.50 18.37 3.88
N ASP A 185 5.34 19.33 4.78
CA ASP A 185 4.07 19.58 5.47
C ASP A 185 2.96 19.88 4.44
N HIS A 186 3.24 20.76 3.48
CA HIS A 186 2.31 21.07 2.40
C HIS A 186 1.99 19.86 1.53
N ALA A 187 3.01 19.09 1.14
CA ALA A 187 2.80 17.88 0.32
C ALA A 187 1.90 16.86 1.02
N CYS A 188 2.08 16.63 2.32
CA CYS A 188 1.22 15.75 3.11
C CYS A 188 -0.23 16.26 3.18
N ALA A 189 -0.43 17.57 3.45
CA ALA A 189 -1.76 18.16 3.50
C ALA A 189 -2.48 18.08 2.15
N VAL A 190 -1.77 18.35 1.05
CA VAL A 190 -2.31 18.24 -0.31
C VAL A 190 -2.65 16.79 -0.66
N MET A 191 -1.83 15.83 -0.25
CA MET A 191 -2.12 14.40 -0.44
C MET A 191 -3.41 14.00 0.29
N ASP A 192 -3.59 14.45 1.52
CA ASP A 192 -4.81 14.21 2.30
C ASP A 192 -6.05 14.80 1.60
N GLU A 193 -5.95 16.05 1.13
CA GLU A 193 -7.03 16.71 0.39
C GLU A 193 -7.37 15.99 -0.93
N MET A 194 -6.35 15.51 -1.65
CA MET A 194 -6.57 14.75 -2.88
C MET A 194 -7.21 13.38 -2.63
N LEU A 195 -6.83 12.69 -1.55
CA LEU A 195 -7.37 11.38 -1.19
C LEU A 195 -8.79 11.46 -0.62
N ALA A 196 -9.09 12.50 0.15
CA ALA A 196 -10.34 12.63 0.90
C ALA A 196 -11.62 12.40 0.06
N PRO A 197 -11.78 12.91 -1.17
CA PRO A 197 -13.00 12.69 -1.96
C PRO A 197 -13.22 11.22 -2.38
N PHE A 198 -12.16 10.42 -2.39
CA PHE A 198 -12.21 9.04 -2.87
C PHE A 198 -12.66 8.06 -1.79
N ILE A 199 -12.31 8.27 -0.54
CA ILE A 199 -12.66 7.36 0.57
C ILE A 199 -14.18 7.13 0.67
N PRO A 200 -15.04 8.19 0.78
CA PRO A 200 -16.49 8.00 0.83
C PRO A 200 -17.04 7.34 -0.44
N LYS A 201 -16.46 7.65 -1.59
CA LYS A 201 -16.85 7.04 -2.87
C LYS A 201 -16.57 5.54 -2.89
N TRP A 202 -15.39 5.11 -2.45
CA TRP A 202 -15.06 3.69 -2.35
C TRP A 202 -15.92 2.98 -1.31
N ARG A 203 -16.18 3.61 -0.17
CA ARG A 203 -17.11 3.09 0.84
C ARG A 203 -18.53 2.91 0.27
N ALA A 204 -19.04 3.88 -0.47
CA ALA A 204 -20.35 3.78 -1.16
C ALA A 204 -20.39 2.68 -2.23
N MET A 205 -19.25 2.31 -2.83
CA MET A 205 -19.12 1.16 -3.74
C MET A 205 -19.01 -0.18 -2.99
N GLY A 206 -19.04 -0.17 -1.66
CA GLY A 206 -19.00 -1.36 -0.79
C GLY A 206 -17.59 -1.86 -0.46
N TYR A 207 -16.57 -1.04 -0.63
CA TYR A 207 -15.21 -1.39 -0.24
C TYR A 207 -14.93 -1.09 1.23
N GLU A 208 -14.26 -2.02 1.92
CA GLU A 208 -13.42 -1.67 3.05
C GLU A 208 -12.16 -1.00 2.52
N VAL A 209 -11.62 -0.01 3.23
CA VAL A 209 -10.41 0.70 2.78
C VAL A 209 -9.37 0.68 3.90
N ILE A 210 -8.14 0.31 3.55
CA ILE A 210 -6.96 0.46 4.39
C ILE A 210 -6.07 1.52 3.74
N VAL A 211 -5.67 2.53 4.50
CA VAL A 211 -4.68 3.53 4.08
C VAL A 211 -3.48 3.43 5.00
N THR A 212 -2.29 3.28 4.43
CA THR A 212 -1.04 3.19 5.20
C THR A 212 0.14 3.64 4.34
N ALA A 213 1.35 3.57 4.89
CA ALA A 213 2.60 3.62 4.12
C ALA A 213 3.34 2.29 4.24
N ASP A 214 4.25 2.04 3.34
CA ASP A 214 5.13 0.86 3.36
C ASP A 214 6.24 0.99 4.40
N HIS A 215 6.80 2.21 4.56
CA HIS A 215 7.76 2.60 5.59
C HIS A 215 7.62 4.11 5.87
N GLY A 216 8.40 4.61 6.81
CA GLY A 216 8.60 6.04 7.02
C GLY A 216 10.00 6.47 6.63
N GLN A 217 10.32 7.72 6.89
CA GLN A 217 11.64 8.31 6.66
C GLN A 217 12.09 9.11 7.89
N ASP A 218 13.40 9.20 8.11
CA ASP A 218 13.95 10.06 9.14
C ASP A 218 13.93 11.55 8.74
N GLU A 219 14.42 12.40 9.63
CA GLU A 219 14.44 13.86 9.41
C GLU A 219 15.22 14.29 8.17
N ARG A 220 16.12 13.45 7.67
CA ARG A 220 16.95 13.70 6.49
C ARG A 220 16.41 13.01 5.23
N GLY A 221 15.19 12.48 5.27
CA GLY A 221 14.60 11.75 4.16
C GLY A 221 15.24 10.40 3.87
N HIS A 222 15.89 9.77 4.87
CA HIS A 222 16.46 8.43 4.71
C HIS A 222 15.54 7.39 5.33
N HIS A 223 15.47 6.23 4.70
CA HIS A 223 14.75 5.04 5.18
C HIS A 223 15.64 3.79 5.12
N GLY A 224 15.12 2.63 5.52
CA GLY A 224 15.85 1.36 5.53
C GLY A 224 16.39 0.96 6.90
N GLY A 225 16.37 1.87 7.85
CA GLY A 225 16.90 1.68 9.20
C GLY A 225 15.86 1.26 10.23
N ARG A 226 16.29 1.21 11.50
CA ARG A 226 15.51 0.77 12.66
C ARG A 226 14.90 1.93 13.46
N GLY A 227 15.13 3.18 13.05
CA GLY A 227 14.57 4.35 13.73
C GLY A 227 13.03 4.31 13.67
N ALA A 228 12.35 4.77 14.73
CA ALA A 228 10.90 4.81 14.75
C ALA A 228 10.34 5.58 13.55
N SER A 229 10.93 6.72 13.20
CA SER A 229 10.52 7.49 12.03
C SER A 229 10.70 6.77 10.69
N GLN A 230 11.59 5.77 10.63
CA GLN A 230 11.81 4.97 9.42
C GLN A 230 10.93 3.71 9.36
N GLN A 231 10.53 3.17 10.52
CA GLN A 231 9.72 1.95 10.58
C GLN A 231 8.25 2.20 10.89
N GLU A 232 7.92 3.23 11.66
CA GLU A 232 6.55 3.43 12.11
C GLU A 232 5.77 4.34 11.16
N THR A 233 4.64 3.82 10.69
CA THR A 233 3.67 4.50 9.84
C THR A 233 2.30 4.48 10.54
N ALA A 234 1.32 5.24 10.03
CA ALA A 234 -0.05 5.07 10.48
C ALA A 234 -0.79 4.08 9.55
N LEU A 235 -1.70 3.33 10.14
CA LEU A 235 -2.62 2.45 9.43
C LEU A 235 -4.05 2.84 9.77
N TYR A 236 -4.75 3.42 8.80
CA TYR A 236 -6.17 3.77 8.90
C TYR A 236 -7.02 2.66 8.29
N TYR A 237 -8.12 2.36 8.95
CA TYR A 237 -9.08 1.37 8.48
C TYR A 237 -10.49 1.95 8.47
N PHE A 238 -11.12 1.89 7.32
CA PHE A 238 -12.50 2.27 7.05
C PHE A 238 -13.32 1.02 6.78
N GLY A 239 -13.97 0.50 7.81
CA GLY A 239 -14.77 -0.73 7.74
C GLY A 239 -15.39 -1.06 9.08
N ASP A 240 -16.17 -2.14 9.11
CA ASP A 240 -17.00 -2.48 10.27
C ASP A 240 -16.36 -3.55 11.19
N ALA A 241 -15.16 -4.08 10.82
CA ALA A 241 -14.49 -5.10 11.62
C ALA A 241 -13.93 -4.54 12.92
N GLU A 242 -14.03 -5.30 13.99
CA GLU A 242 -13.35 -4.98 15.24
C GLU A 242 -11.83 -5.20 15.10
N GLY A 243 -11.06 -4.25 15.59
CA GLY A 243 -9.60 -4.33 15.71
C GLY A 243 -9.14 -4.42 17.17
N PRO A 244 -7.84 -4.51 17.41
CA PRO A 244 -7.26 -4.41 18.73
C PRO A 244 -7.42 -2.98 19.30
N SER A 245 -6.97 -2.75 20.55
CA SER A 245 -6.89 -1.40 21.11
C SER A 245 -5.97 -0.49 20.28
N GLU A 246 -6.24 0.81 20.28
CA GLU A 246 -5.54 1.79 19.42
C GLU A 246 -4.05 1.94 19.72
N ASP A 247 -3.63 1.62 20.94
CA ASP A 247 -2.23 1.59 21.37
C ASP A 247 -1.45 0.35 20.87
N THR A 248 -2.12 -0.61 20.25
CA THR A 248 -1.49 -1.80 19.68
C THR A 248 -0.67 -1.42 18.43
N VAL A 249 0.59 -1.83 18.42
CA VAL A 249 1.43 -1.72 17.21
C VAL A 249 1.14 -2.91 16.29
N ILE A 250 0.70 -2.63 15.08
CA ILE A 250 0.43 -3.64 14.06
C ILE A 250 1.74 -3.97 13.30
N ASP A 251 2.12 -5.22 13.30
CA ASP A 251 3.24 -5.69 12.47
C ASP A 251 2.82 -5.70 10.98
N GLN A 252 3.67 -5.20 10.11
CA GLN A 252 3.40 -5.14 8.66
C GLN A 252 3.07 -6.51 8.05
N LEU A 253 3.63 -7.59 8.61
CA LEU A 253 3.32 -8.96 8.17
C LEU A 253 1.87 -9.39 8.46
N GLN A 254 1.15 -8.65 9.31
CA GLN A 254 -0.27 -8.92 9.59
C GLN A 254 -1.20 -8.42 8.49
N LEU A 255 -0.72 -7.56 7.56
CA LEU A 255 -1.57 -7.00 6.49
C LEU A 255 -2.10 -8.08 5.55
N ALA A 256 -1.23 -8.93 5.00
CA ALA A 256 -1.66 -9.98 4.07
C ALA A 256 -2.75 -10.90 4.67
N PRO A 257 -2.55 -11.54 5.83
CA PRO A 257 -3.58 -12.39 6.43
C PRO A 257 -4.83 -11.62 6.84
N THR A 258 -4.72 -10.32 7.19
CA THR A 258 -5.89 -9.48 7.50
C THR A 258 -6.72 -9.23 6.25
N ILE A 259 -6.11 -8.80 5.16
CA ILE A 259 -6.79 -8.55 3.88
C ILE A 259 -7.50 -9.82 3.41
N LEU A 260 -6.82 -10.97 3.43
CA LEU A 260 -7.40 -12.24 3.01
C LEU A 260 -8.57 -12.66 3.89
N LYS A 261 -8.46 -12.52 5.20
CA LYS A 261 -9.55 -12.80 6.13
C LYS A 261 -10.76 -11.90 5.86
N ARG A 262 -10.57 -10.59 5.68
CA ARG A 262 -11.65 -9.64 5.35
C ARG A 262 -12.34 -9.98 4.05
N LEU A 263 -11.59 -10.43 3.06
CA LEU A 263 -12.13 -10.87 1.78
C LEU A 263 -12.79 -12.26 1.82
N GLY A 264 -12.54 -13.05 2.85
CA GLY A 264 -13.00 -14.45 2.93
C GLY A 264 -12.19 -15.37 1.99
N ALA A 265 -10.95 -14.99 1.69
CA ALA A 265 -10.01 -15.77 0.91
C ALA A 265 -9.11 -16.64 1.84
N PRO A 266 -8.56 -17.76 1.34
CA PRO A 266 -7.69 -18.61 2.13
C PRO A 266 -6.37 -17.89 2.45
N VAL A 267 -5.93 -17.97 3.71
CA VAL A 267 -4.62 -17.49 4.13
C VAL A 267 -3.57 -18.55 3.78
N ALA A 268 -2.47 -18.14 3.17
CA ALA A 268 -1.41 -19.08 2.79
C ALA A 268 -0.64 -19.58 4.02
N ASP A 269 -0.19 -20.84 3.99
CA ASP A 269 0.56 -21.47 5.09
C ASP A 269 1.89 -20.76 5.42
N THR A 270 2.42 -20.00 4.48
CA THR A 270 3.63 -19.17 4.67
C THR A 270 3.37 -17.90 5.48
N MET A 271 2.13 -17.43 5.56
CA MET A 271 1.72 -16.25 6.33
C MET A 271 1.55 -16.62 7.79
N LYS A 272 2.59 -16.44 8.61
CA LYS A 272 2.61 -16.86 10.02
C LYS A 272 1.95 -15.87 10.97
N ALA A 273 1.89 -14.59 10.59
CA ALA A 273 1.23 -13.57 11.37
C ALA A 273 -0.29 -13.76 11.36
N LYS A 274 -0.96 -13.37 12.44
CA LYS A 274 -2.42 -13.42 12.54
C LYS A 274 -3.05 -12.12 12.06
N SER A 275 -4.24 -12.20 11.47
CA SER A 275 -5.06 -11.03 11.20
C SER A 275 -5.24 -10.20 12.47
N PHE A 276 -5.07 -8.87 12.37
CA PHE A 276 -5.35 -7.95 13.47
C PHE A 276 -6.82 -7.53 13.53
N LEU A 277 -7.57 -7.68 12.44
CA LEU A 277 -9.02 -7.50 12.43
C LEU A 277 -9.74 -8.85 12.67
N LYS A 278 -10.87 -8.78 13.38
CA LYS A 278 -11.72 -9.94 13.68
C LYS A 278 -12.59 -10.38 12.51
#